data_4eae8284ff8c09418823723bcf8424e1
#
_entry.id   4eae8284ff8c09418823723bcf8424e1
#
_cell.length_a   1.000
_cell.length_b   1.000
_cell.length_c   1.000
_cell.angle_alpha   90.00
_cell.angle_beta   90.00
_cell.angle_gamma   90.00
#
_symmetry.space_group_name_H-M   'P 1'
#
loop_
_entity.id
_entity.type
_entity.pdbx_description
1 polymer ?
#
loop_
_entity_poly.entity_id
_entity_poly.type
_entity_poly.pdbx_seq_one_letter_code
_entity_poly.pdbx_strand_id
1 'polypeptide(L)'
;MGKSQNNTLNPFELIQKYGSDAVRYYFIKEIEFGVDGDFSETRFINVLNAELANDLGNLLNRTLKMAHKYFNGQIPKINGEEVEVTHPLKKIGISLGEEVTQAYASLGFTHACEAVLILVRTCNKYIDETAPWSLYKPVSYTHLTLPTIRS
;
A
#
# COMPACT_ATOMS: atom_id res chain seq x y z
N MET A 1 0.33 -27.49 -17.63
CA MET A 1 1.70 -27.75 -17.09
C MET A 1 2.17 -29.08 -17.62
N GLY A 2 3.04 -29.05 -18.63
CA GLY A 2 3.57 -30.26 -19.24
C GLY A 2 4.56 -30.97 -18.33
N LYS A 3 4.38 -32.26 -18.12
CA LYS A 3 5.27 -33.15 -17.36
C LYS A 3 6.67 -33.32 -17.99
N SER A 4 7.04 -32.53 -18.99
CA SER A 4 8.21 -32.75 -19.84
C SER A 4 9.48 -31.98 -19.47
N GLN A 5 9.42 -31.12 -18.47
CA GLN A 5 10.61 -30.46 -17.93
C GLN A 5 10.53 -30.57 -16.42
N ASN A 6 11.42 -31.22 -15.75
CA ASN A 6 11.62 -31.43 -14.30
C ASN A 6 11.24 -30.25 -13.36
N ASN A 7 10.28 -29.43 -13.72
CA ASN A 7 9.81 -28.24 -13.07
C ASN A 7 8.41 -28.47 -12.47
N THR A 8 8.28 -29.56 -11.70
CA THR A 8 7.05 -29.83 -10.98
C THR A 8 7.05 -28.94 -9.74
N LEU A 9 6.35 -27.81 -9.83
CA LEU A 9 6.12 -26.94 -8.70
C LEU A 9 5.34 -27.69 -7.61
N ASN A 10 5.91 -27.81 -6.42
CA ASN A 10 5.21 -28.33 -5.26
C ASN A 10 4.59 -27.13 -4.48
N PRO A 11 3.27 -26.93 -4.54
CA PRO A 11 2.63 -25.79 -3.88
C PRO A 11 2.77 -25.85 -2.35
N PHE A 12 2.89 -27.03 -1.76
CA PHE A 12 3.07 -27.16 -0.31
C PHE A 12 4.45 -26.66 0.15
N GLU A 13 5.49 -26.89 -0.63
CA GLU A 13 6.84 -26.38 -0.33
C GLU A 13 6.87 -24.85 -0.44
N LEU A 14 6.21 -24.26 -1.44
CA LEU A 14 6.07 -22.82 -1.55
C LEU A 14 5.32 -22.22 -0.35
N ILE A 15 4.21 -22.84 0.05
CA ILE A 15 3.41 -22.38 1.20
C ILE A 15 4.23 -22.47 2.49
N GLN A 16 4.99 -23.53 2.69
CA GLN A 16 5.86 -23.66 3.85
C GLN A 16 6.96 -22.59 3.89
N LYS A 17 7.52 -22.25 2.72
CA LYS A 17 8.64 -21.31 2.60
C LYS A 17 8.21 -19.85 2.66
N TYR A 18 7.09 -19.50 2.05
CA TYR A 18 6.68 -18.11 1.82
C TYR A 18 5.35 -17.73 2.46
N GLY A 19 4.62 -18.69 2.98
CA GLY A 19 3.26 -18.47 3.50
C GLY A 19 2.17 -18.57 2.43
N SER A 20 0.97 -18.92 2.86
CA SER A 20 -0.18 -19.14 1.95
C SER A 20 -0.60 -17.86 1.23
N ASP A 21 -0.59 -16.72 1.91
CA ASP A 21 -1.09 -15.46 1.35
C ASP A 21 -0.18 -14.92 0.25
N ALA A 22 1.15 -15.03 0.43
CA ALA A 22 2.13 -14.66 -0.59
C ALA A 22 1.98 -15.52 -1.86
N VAL A 23 1.78 -16.84 -1.68
CA VAL A 23 1.59 -17.77 -2.79
C VAL A 23 0.27 -17.46 -3.53
N ARG A 24 -0.82 -17.26 -2.80
CA ARG A 24 -2.13 -16.89 -3.38
C ARG A 24 -2.07 -15.57 -4.12
N TYR A 25 -1.44 -14.56 -3.52
CA TYR A 25 -1.26 -13.25 -4.16
C TYR A 25 -0.54 -13.37 -5.50
N TYR A 26 0.60 -14.05 -5.53
CA TYR A 26 1.37 -14.21 -6.77
C TYR A 26 0.55 -14.86 -7.89
N PHE A 27 -0.10 -15.98 -7.59
CA PHE A 27 -0.87 -16.69 -8.62
C PHE A 27 -2.07 -15.88 -9.14
N ILE A 28 -2.75 -15.15 -8.26
CA ILE A 28 -3.87 -14.27 -8.64
C ILE A 28 -3.40 -13.07 -9.45
N LYS A 29 -2.23 -12.53 -9.12
CA LYS A 29 -1.68 -11.32 -9.74
C LYS A 29 -1.02 -11.59 -11.09
N GLU A 30 -0.25 -12.69 -11.18
CA GLU A 30 0.63 -12.95 -12.32
C GLU A 30 0.03 -13.89 -13.37
N ILE A 31 -0.98 -14.69 -13.00
CA ILE A 31 -1.58 -15.65 -13.91
C ILE A 31 -3.03 -15.24 -14.17
N GLU A 32 -3.30 -14.84 -15.39
CA GLU A 32 -4.66 -14.53 -15.83
C GLU A 32 -5.54 -15.78 -15.75
N PHE A 33 -6.75 -15.61 -15.24
CA PHE A 33 -7.67 -16.73 -15.06
C PHE A 33 -8.02 -17.38 -16.39
N GLY A 34 -7.83 -18.70 -16.47
CA GLY A 34 -8.08 -19.47 -17.68
C GLY A 34 -6.91 -19.55 -18.68
N VAL A 35 -5.78 -18.94 -18.36
CA VAL A 35 -4.56 -18.96 -19.18
C VAL A 35 -3.47 -19.79 -18.48
N ASP A 36 -2.70 -20.55 -19.25
CA ASP A 36 -1.53 -21.24 -18.72
C ASP A 36 -0.42 -20.24 -18.38
N GLY A 37 0.16 -20.39 -17.20
CA GLY A 37 1.25 -19.54 -16.72
C GLY A 37 2.50 -20.35 -16.37
N ASP A 38 3.65 -19.76 -16.61
CA ASP A 38 4.94 -20.30 -16.19
C ASP A 38 5.32 -19.74 -14.81
N PHE A 39 5.77 -20.64 -13.92
CA PHE A 39 6.29 -20.26 -12.62
C PHE A 39 7.81 -20.12 -12.64
N SER A 40 8.29 -19.03 -12.06
CA SER A 40 9.70 -18.81 -11.76
C SER A 40 9.83 -18.30 -10.33
N GLU A 41 10.60 -19.01 -9.50
CA GLU A 41 10.82 -18.59 -8.11
C GLU A 41 11.49 -17.22 -8.01
N THR A 42 12.40 -16.90 -8.91
CA THR A 42 13.03 -15.58 -9.01
C THR A 42 11.97 -14.49 -9.27
N ARG A 43 11.06 -14.73 -10.23
CA ARG A 43 9.96 -13.80 -10.52
C ARG A 43 9.01 -13.68 -9.35
N PHE A 44 8.68 -14.79 -8.70
CA PHE A 44 7.87 -14.81 -7.48
C PHE A 44 8.44 -13.90 -6.40
N ILE A 45 9.71 -14.06 -6.05
CA ILE A 45 10.39 -13.23 -5.04
C ILE A 45 10.41 -11.76 -5.46
N ASN A 46 10.69 -11.46 -6.73
CA ASN A 46 10.74 -10.09 -7.22
C ASN A 46 9.38 -9.39 -7.14
N VAL A 47 8.29 -10.07 -7.50
CA VAL A 47 6.92 -9.53 -7.40
C VAL A 47 6.56 -9.25 -5.95
N LEU A 48 6.79 -10.20 -5.04
CA LEU A 48 6.50 -10.00 -3.62
C LEU A 48 7.29 -8.83 -3.01
N ASN A 49 8.57 -8.75 -3.35
CA ASN A 49 9.42 -7.65 -2.86
C ASN A 49 8.99 -6.29 -3.43
N ALA A 50 8.67 -6.22 -4.71
CA ALA A 50 8.27 -4.96 -5.34
C ALA A 50 6.90 -4.49 -4.84
N GLU A 51 5.91 -5.37 -4.84
CA GLU A 51 4.52 -4.97 -4.64
C GLU A 51 4.08 -5.03 -3.17
N LEU A 52 4.39 -6.14 -2.46
CA LEU A 52 3.98 -6.26 -1.07
C LEU A 52 4.95 -5.59 -0.10
N ALA A 53 6.26 -5.76 -0.28
CA ALA A 53 7.22 -5.16 0.63
C ALA A 53 7.47 -3.68 0.32
N ASN A 54 7.82 -3.34 -0.93
CA ASN A 54 8.21 -1.97 -1.28
C ASN A 54 7.00 -1.07 -1.49
N ASP A 55 5.96 -1.49 -2.23
CA ASP A 55 4.80 -0.62 -2.44
C ASP A 55 3.91 -0.56 -1.19
N LEU A 56 3.27 -1.67 -0.82
CA LEU A 56 2.29 -1.70 0.27
C LEU A 56 2.96 -1.58 1.65
N GLY A 57 4.00 -2.35 1.91
CA GLY A 57 4.72 -2.36 3.19
C GLY A 57 5.38 -1.02 3.48
N ASN A 58 5.97 -0.37 2.47
CA ASN A 58 6.55 0.96 2.62
C ASN A 58 5.49 2.02 2.93
N LEU A 59 4.34 2.00 2.22
CA LEU A 59 3.23 2.91 2.51
C LEU A 59 2.77 2.78 3.96
N LEU A 60 2.51 1.55 4.41
CA LEU A 60 2.08 1.28 5.79
C LEU A 60 3.12 1.76 6.81
N ASN A 61 4.39 1.39 6.62
CA ASN A 61 5.48 1.76 7.53
C ASN A 61 5.66 3.29 7.62
N ARG A 62 5.63 4.00 6.49
CA ARG A 62 5.74 5.47 6.44
C ARG A 62 4.57 6.14 7.15
N THR A 63 3.34 5.69 6.86
CA THR A 63 2.12 6.25 7.46
C THR A 63 2.11 6.05 8.98
N LEU A 64 2.40 4.84 9.44
CA LEU A 64 2.46 4.55 10.88
C LEU A 64 3.56 5.33 11.58
N LYS A 65 4.76 5.42 10.99
CA LYS A 65 5.86 6.22 11.56
C LYS A 65 5.49 7.70 11.68
N MET A 66 4.82 8.26 10.70
CA MET A 66 4.34 9.65 10.76
C MET A 66 3.25 9.82 11.81
N ALA A 67 2.28 8.89 11.90
CA ALA A 67 1.25 8.91 12.92
C ALA A 67 1.86 8.86 14.33
N HIS A 68 2.81 7.98 14.57
CA HIS A 68 3.50 7.91 15.87
C HIS A 68 4.32 9.17 16.17
N LYS A 69 5.08 9.64 15.19
CA LYS A 69 5.99 10.76 15.39
C LYS A 69 5.27 12.10 15.60
N TYR A 70 4.18 12.35 14.87
CA TYR A 70 3.53 13.65 14.84
C TYR A 70 2.20 13.69 15.59
N PHE A 71 1.56 12.55 15.82
CA PHE A 71 0.21 12.46 16.40
C PHE A 71 0.13 11.44 17.56
N ASN A 72 1.26 11.04 18.15
CA ASN A 72 1.31 10.05 19.24
C ASN A 72 0.57 8.73 18.91
N GLY A 73 0.61 8.29 17.66
CA GLY A 73 -0.07 7.08 17.20
C GLY A 73 -1.58 7.22 16.99
N GLN A 74 -2.13 8.42 17.14
CA GLN A 74 -3.55 8.67 16.89
C GLN A 74 -3.76 9.16 15.46
N ILE A 75 -4.88 8.78 14.86
CA ILE A 75 -5.31 9.36 13.59
C ILE A 75 -5.93 10.73 13.88
N PRO A 76 -5.40 11.84 13.34
CA PRO A 76 -5.95 13.16 13.59
C PRO A 76 -7.39 13.25 13.07
N LYS A 77 -8.27 13.86 13.86
CA LYS A 77 -9.61 14.17 13.41
C LYS A 77 -9.54 15.29 12.38
N ILE A 78 -10.20 15.11 11.26
CA ILE A 78 -10.38 16.15 10.26
C ILE A 78 -11.43 17.11 10.82
N ASN A 79 -11.00 18.30 11.24
CA ASN A 79 -11.91 19.32 11.79
C ASN A 79 -12.70 19.97 10.64
N GLY A 80 -13.85 19.38 10.29
CA GLY A 80 -14.90 20.06 9.51
C GLY A 80 -14.60 20.45 8.05
N GLU A 81 -13.35 20.48 7.64
CA GLU A 81 -12.98 20.66 6.25
C GLU A 81 -13.10 19.31 5.54
N GLU A 82 -14.19 19.12 4.82
CA GLU A 82 -14.30 17.99 3.91
C GLU A 82 -13.15 18.09 2.91
N VAL A 83 -12.29 17.08 2.89
CA VAL A 83 -11.32 16.93 1.79
C VAL A 83 -12.10 16.99 0.49
N GLU A 84 -11.79 17.95 -0.35
CA GLU A 84 -12.53 18.16 -1.60
C GLU A 84 -12.67 16.84 -2.37
N VAL A 85 -13.86 16.56 -2.87
CA VAL A 85 -14.13 15.35 -3.67
C VAL A 85 -13.23 15.30 -4.91
N THR A 86 -12.77 16.46 -5.36
CA THR A 86 -11.82 16.62 -6.47
C THR A 86 -10.39 16.15 -6.17
N HIS A 87 -10.06 15.94 -4.89
CA HIS A 87 -8.70 15.45 -4.53
C HIS A 87 -8.43 14.09 -5.19
N PRO A 88 -7.30 13.94 -5.93
CA PRO A 88 -7.04 12.74 -6.74
C PRO A 88 -7.11 11.43 -5.95
N LEU A 89 -6.53 11.38 -4.75
CA LEU A 89 -6.56 10.18 -3.90
C LEU A 89 -7.98 9.82 -3.45
N LYS A 90 -8.80 10.82 -3.11
CA LYS A 90 -10.20 10.59 -2.71
C LYS A 90 -11.01 10.04 -3.88
N LYS A 91 -10.79 10.59 -5.08
CA LYS A 91 -11.47 10.13 -6.30
C LYS A 91 -11.12 8.67 -6.61
N ILE A 92 -9.83 8.32 -6.62
CA ILE A 92 -9.38 6.95 -6.85
C ILE A 92 -9.91 6.02 -5.75
N GLY A 93 -9.84 6.42 -4.47
CA GLY A 93 -10.31 5.61 -3.36
C GLY A 93 -11.82 5.33 -3.39
N ILE A 94 -12.64 6.28 -3.85
CA ILE A 94 -14.09 6.10 -3.98
C ILE A 94 -14.42 5.11 -5.12
N SER A 95 -13.75 5.23 -6.28
CA SER A 95 -14.02 4.37 -7.43
C SER A 95 -13.45 2.95 -7.27
N LEU A 96 -12.43 2.78 -6.43
CA LEU A 96 -11.72 1.50 -6.27
C LEU A 96 -12.64 0.34 -5.87
N GLY A 97 -13.58 0.58 -4.95
CA GLY A 97 -14.50 -0.46 -4.47
C GLY A 97 -15.36 -1.05 -5.58
N GLU A 98 -15.88 -0.21 -6.46
CA GLU A 98 -16.67 -0.62 -7.60
C GLU A 98 -15.80 -1.32 -8.66
N GLU A 99 -14.65 -0.75 -8.98
CA GLU A 99 -13.69 -1.32 -9.94
C GLU A 99 -13.24 -2.73 -9.54
N VAL A 100 -12.85 -2.92 -8.27
CA VAL A 100 -12.47 -4.24 -7.74
C VAL A 100 -13.65 -5.20 -7.78
N THR A 101 -14.86 -4.76 -7.41
CA THR A 101 -16.06 -5.62 -7.43
C THR A 101 -16.38 -6.09 -8.85
N GLN A 102 -16.31 -5.20 -9.83
CA GLN A 102 -16.54 -5.52 -11.24
C GLN A 102 -15.46 -6.47 -11.78
N ALA A 103 -14.20 -6.23 -11.43
CA ALA A 103 -13.10 -7.10 -11.82
C ALA A 103 -13.27 -8.51 -11.25
N TYR A 104 -13.65 -8.65 -9.98
CA TYR A 104 -13.94 -9.96 -9.38
C TYR A 104 -15.14 -10.65 -10.05
N ALA A 105 -16.22 -9.93 -10.35
CA ALA A 105 -17.39 -10.47 -11.02
C ALA A 105 -17.08 -11.04 -12.42
N SER A 106 -16.09 -10.46 -13.11
CA SER A 106 -15.60 -10.88 -14.42
C SER A 106 -14.41 -11.84 -14.36
N LEU A 107 -14.03 -12.34 -13.18
CA LEU A 107 -12.84 -13.16 -12.95
C LEU A 107 -11.50 -12.47 -13.34
N GLY A 108 -11.51 -11.15 -13.43
CA GLY A 108 -10.33 -10.31 -13.73
C GLY A 108 -9.48 -10.05 -12.49
N PHE A 109 -9.00 -11.09 -11.82
CA PHE A 109 -8.28 -10.97 -10.54
C PHE A 109 -6.99 -10.18 -10.65
N THR A 110 -6.24 -10.35 -11.74
CA THR A 110 -5.03 -9.57 -12.03
C THR A 110 -5.34 -8.08 -12.08
N HIS A 111 -6.44 -7.71 -12.74
CA HIS A 111 -6.91 -6.33 -12.81
C HIS A 111 -7.30 -5.78 -11.42
N ALA A 112 -8.02 -6.57 -10.63
CA ALA A 112 -8.38 -6.18 -9.26
C ALA A 112 -7.14 -5.88 -8.39
N CYS A 113 -6.12 -6.73 -8.45
CA CYS A 113 -4.84 -6.49 -7.75
C CYS A 113 -4.16 -5.22 -8.24
N GLU A 114 -4.09 -4.98 -9.56
CA GLU A 114 -3.46 -3.79 -10.13
C GLU A 114 -4.19 -2.51 -9.75
N ALA A 115 -5.51 -2.49 -9.72
CA ALA A 115 -6.30 -1.34 -9.28
C ALA A 115 -5.94 -0.93 -7.84
N VAL A 116 -5.79 -1.90 -6.94
CA VAL A 116 -5.34 -1.64 -5.55
C VAL A 116 -3.91 -1.09 -5.52
N LEU A 117 -2.99 -1.68 -6.30
CA LEU A 117 -1.60 -1.23 -6.35
C LEU A 117 -1.45 0.19 -6.94
N ILE A 118 -2.29 0.57 -7.90
CA ILE A 118 -2.34 1.95 -8.42
C ILE A 118 -2.64 2.94 -7.29
N LEU A 119 -3.63 2.66 -6.44
CA LEU A 119 -3.91 3.52 -5.28
C LEU A 119 -2.71 3.57 -4.33
N VAL A 120 -2.11 2.43 -4.00
CA VAL A 120 -0.95 2.33 -3.10
C VAL A 120 0.22 3.17 -3.62
N ARG A 121 0.57 3.02 -4.90
CA ARG A 121 1.64 3.78 -5.57
C ARG A 121 1.33 5.27 -5.62
N THR A 122 0.08 5.63 -5.88
CA THR A 122 -0.37 7.02 -5.87
C THR A 122 -0.27 7.65 -4.47
N CYS A 123 -0.61 6.91 -3.42
CA CYS A 123 -0.42 7.34 -2.04
C CYS A 123 1.07 7.54 -1.70
N ASN A 124 1.94 6.61 -2.08
CA ASN A 124 3.39 6.75 -1.88
C ASN A 124 3.92 8.01 -2.57
N LYS A 125 3.55 8.19 -3.84
CA LYS A 125 3.92 9.38 -4.63
C LYS A 125 3.43 10.67 -3.97
N TYR A 126 2.19 10.70 -3.51
CA TYR A 126 1.62 11.86 -2.81
C TYR A 126 2.40 12.21 -1.53
N ILE A 127 2.80 11.21 -0.74
CA ILE A 127 3.63 11.42 0.45
C ILE A 127 5.00 12.00 0.07
N ASP A 128 5.60 11.57 -1.04
CA ASP A 128 6.88 12.10 -1.52
C ASP A 128 6.76 13.54 -2.00
N GLU A 129 5.73 13.86 -2.76
CA GLU A 129 5.49 15.20 -3.32
C GLU A 129 5.11 16.22 -2.24
N THR A 130 4.29 15.82 -1.27
CA THR A 130 3.85 16.73 -0.19
C THR A 130 4.86 16.86 0.92
N ALA A 131 5.78 15.91 1.05
CA ALA A 131 6.84 15.88 2.06
C ALA A 131 6.36 16.34 3.46
N PRO A 132 5.35 15.68 4.07
CA PRO A 132 4.68 16.17 5.28
C PRO A 132 5.62 16.36 6.47
N TRP A 133 6.77 15.68 6.48
CA TRP A 133 7.82 15.87 7.48
C TRP A 133 8.45 17.28 7.44
N SER A 134 8.39 17.97 6.30
CA SER A 134 8.90 19.34 6.15
C SER A 134 7.93 20.39 6.70
N LEU A 135 6.66 20.05 6.79
CA LEU A 135 5.60 20.93 7.30
C LEU A 135 5.54 20.92 8.84
N TYR A 136 6.00 19.85 9.46
CA TYR A 136 6.05 19.73 10.90
C TYR A 136 7.24 20.55 11.46
N LYS A 137 6.96 21.80 11.87
CA LYS A 137 7.89 22.61 12.66
C LYS A 137 7.60 22.30 14.13
N PRO A 138 8.56 21.76 14.91
CA PRO A 138 8.40 21.69 16.35
C PRO A 138 8.22 23.14 16.84
N VAL A 139 7.13 23.41 17.56
CA VAL A 139 6.93 24.70 18.21
C VAL A 139 8.03 24.80 19.27
N SER A 140 9.09 25.51 18.94
CA SER A 140 10.10 25.89 19.93
C SER A 140 9.41 26.84 20.90
N TYR A 141 9.06 26.34 22.09
CA TYR A 141 8.70 27.17 23.22
C TYR A 141 9.97 27.89 23.68
N THR A 142 10.43 28.87 22.94
CA THR A 142 11.32 29.88 23.47
C THR A 142 10.46 30.73 24.42
N HIS A 143 10.73 30.59 25.67
CA HIS A 143 10.27 31.34 26.82
C HIS A 143 9.57 32.67 26.48
N LEU A 144 8.25 32.70 26.56
CA LEU A 144 7.52 33.91 26.89
C LEU A 144 7.81 34.19 28.40
N THR A 145 8.88 34.89 28.67
CA THR A 145 9.05 35.58 29.96
C THR A 145 7.92 36.58 30.08
N LEU A 146 6.94 36.27 30.92
CA LEU A 146 5.92 37.24 31.32
C LEU A 146 6.64 38.45 31.93
N PRO A 147 6.30 39.69 31.53
CA PRO A 147 6.87 40.88 32.20
C PRO A 147 6.40 40.88 33.64
N THR A 148 7.34 40.85 34.56
CA THR A 148 7.10 41.02 36.01
C THR A 148 6.54 42.42 36.21
N ILE A 149 5.26 42.50 36.57
CA ILE A 149 4.67 43.75 37.04
C ILE A 149 5.31 44.04 38.41
N ARG A 150 6.19 45.03 38.47
CA ARG A 150 6.63 45.63 39.73
C ARG A 150 5.53 46.55 40.20
N SER A 151 4.98 46.25 41.35
CA SER A 151 4.22 47.16 42.20
C SER A 151 5.13 48.20 42.86
#